data_7b459a8700f12d63ada72689a2e4e390
#
_entry.id   7b459a8700f12d63ada72689a2e4e390
#
_cell.length_a   1.000
_cell.length_b   1.000
_cell.length_c   1.000
_cell.angle_alpha   90.00
_cell.angle_beta   90.00
_cell.angle_gamma   90.00
#
_symmetry.space_group_name_H-M   'P 1'
#
loop_
_entity.id
_entity.type
_entity.pdbx_description
1 polymer ?
#
loop_
_entity_poly.entity_id
_entity_poly.type
_entity_poly.pdbx_seq_one_letter_code
_entity_poly.pdbx_strand_id
1 'polypeptide(L)'
;MTEPWQPDEAMAAFIELDHDRARRRGYPEAVYCEGKTPGQVRSAALAIKASGTTTLFTRAGPAHTKSVLSVLPDARYDEDARMLAWPPEPPAPRGGRVLVVAAGTADFGVAREVQLTAVYLGRAADLVTDVGIAGLHRILARLDQLRSARVIVVVAGMDGALPGLVAGLVSAPVIAVPTSVGYGAAFGDRKSVV
;
A
#
# COMPACT_ATOMS: atom_id res chain seq x y z
N MET A 1 -44.89 12.49 10.16
CA MET A 1 -43.72 12.87 9.32
C MET A 1 -42.50 12.37 10.07
N THR A 2 -41.97 11.24 9.66
CA THR A 2 -40.72 10.68 10.23
C THR A 2 -39.59 11.45 9.59
N GLU A 3 -38.74 12.08 10.41
CA GLU A 3 -37.51 12.67 9.93
C GLU A 3 -36.71 11.63 9.12
N PRO A 4 -36.12 12.01 7.98
CA PRO A 4 -35.29 11.09 7.23
C PRO A 4 -34.11 10.67 8.10
N TRP A 5 -33.92 9.36 8.25
CA TRP A 5 -32.77 8.75 8.92
C TRP A 5 -31.47 9.39 8.43
N GLN A 6 -30.71 10.00 9.36
CA GLN A 6 -29.42 10.63 9.05
C GLN A 6 -28.31 9.62 9.37
N PRO A 7 -27.67 9.02 8.34
CA PRO A 7 -26.67 7.95 8.54
C PRO A 7 -25.39 8.38 9.26
N ASP A 8 -25.06 9.69 9.23
CA ASP A 8 -23.73 10.17 9.53
C ASP A 8 -23.37 10.21 11.03
N GLU A 9 -24.32 10.50 11.91
CA GLU A 9 -24.03 10.57 13.35
C GLU A 9 -24.03 9.19 14.02
N ALA A 10 -24.93 8.30 13.61
CA ALA A 10 -24.98 6.93 14.14
C ALA A 10 -23.76 6.10 13.71
N MET A 11 -23.18 6.37 12.53
CA MET A 11 -22.03 5.64 12.01
C MET A 11 -20.69 6.13 12.57
N ALA A 12 -20.58 7.39 13.00
CA ALA A 12 -19.41 7.89 13.71
C ALA A 12 -19.16 7.13 15.04
N ALA A 13 -20.22 6.63 15.67
CA ALA A 13 -20.14 5.84 16.90
C ALA A 13 -19.52 4.44 16.73
N PHE A 14 -19.37 3.94 15.48
CA PHE A 14 -18.81 2.60 15.20
C PHE A 14 -17.34 2.61 14.77
N ILE A 15 -16.71 3.78 14.66
CA ILE A 15 -15.32 3.88 14.22
C ILE A 15 -14.46 4.27 15.41
N GLU A 16 -13.71 3.31 15.90
CA GLU A 16 -12.66 3.51 16.89
C GLU A 16 -11.30 3.43 16.19
N LEU A 17 -10.59 4.54 16.15
CA LEU A 17 -9.23 4.59 15.61
C LEU A 17 -8.23 4.23 16.71
N ASP A 18 -7.24 3.41 16.36
CA ASP A 18 -6.13 3.05 17.24
C ASP A 18 -5.08 4.18 17.28
N HIS A 19 -5.38 5.25 18.01
CA HIS A 19 -4.48 6.43 18.14
C HIS A 19 -3.11 6.09 18.75
N ASP A 20 -3.02 5.00 19.51
CA ASP A 20 -1.79 4.57 20.16
C ASP A 20 -0.94 3.62 19.28
N ARG A 21 -1.41 3.27 18.10
CA ARG A 21 -0.76 2.30 17.22
C ARG A 21 0.64 2.71 16.82
N ALA A 22 0.85 4.00 16.47
CA ALA A 22 2.16 4.50 16.09
C ALA A 22 3.19 4.32 17.22
N ARG A 23 2.79 4.54 18.47
CA ARG A 23 3.67 4.33 19.64
C ARG A 23 3.96 2.85 19.88
N ARG A 24 2.94 1.97 19.78
CA ARG A 24 3.08 0.53 20.07
C ARG A 24 3.73 -0.25 18.94
N ARG A 25 3.43 0.11 17.67
CA ARG A 25 3.81 -0.66 16.49
C ARG A 25 4.86 0.03 15.62
N GLY A 26 5.17 1.32 15.88
CA GLY A 26 6.11 2.10 15.08
C GLY A 26 5.56 2.64 13.76
N TYR A 27 4.26 2.47 13.49
CA TYR A 27 3.59 2.99 12.30
C TYR A 27 2.11 3.32 12.60
N PRO A 28 1.53 4.32 11.92
CA PRO A 28 0.15 4.74 12.12
C PRO A 28 -0.85 3.70 11.61
N GLU A 29 -2.11 3.85 11.99
CA GLU A 29 -3.19 3.04 11.44
C GLU A 29 -3.45 3.41 9.96
N ALA A 30 -3.78 2.40 9.16
CA ALA A 30 -4.25 2.58 7.80
C ALA A 30 -5.73 2.17 7.69
N VAL A 31 -6.51 2.96 6.95
CA VAL A 31 -7.90 2.64 6.64
C VAL A 31 -7.97 1.81 5.38
N TYR A 32 -8.32 0.53 5.51
CA TYR A 32 -8.59 -0.35 4.39
C TYR A 32 -10.01 -0.09 3.86
N CYS A 33 -10.14 0.52 2.68
CA CYS A 33 -11.42 0.99 2.15
C CYS A 33 -12.25 -0.11 1.46
N GLU A 34 -11.61 -1.16 0.93
CA GLU A 34 -12.32 -2.24 0.26
C GLU A 34 -13.30 -2.93 1.22
N GLY A 35 -14.54 -3.11 0.80
CA GLY A 35 -15.61 -3.64 1.65
C GLY A 35 -16.28 -2.62 2.57
N LYS A 36 -15.76 -1.39 2.68
CA LYS A 36 -16.43 -0.30 3.42
C LYS A 36 -17.34 0.51 2.51
N THR A 37 -18.41 1.04 3.07
CA THR A 37 -19.24 2.02 2.36
C THR A 37 -18.53 3.39 2.31
N PRO A 38 -18.86 4.25 1.32
CA PRO A 38 -18.34 5.61 1.28
C PRO A 38 -18.63 6.42 2.56
N GLY A 39 -19.78 6.19 3.19
CA GLY A 39 -20.14 6.81 4.48
C GLY A 39 -19.20 6.37 5.62
N GLN A 40 -18.90 5.08 5.72
CA GLN A 40 -17.93 4.58 6.70
C GLN A 40 -16.53 5.18 6.50
N VAL A 41 -16.08 5.28 5.25
CA VAL A 41 -14.78 5.90 4.94
C VAL A 41 -14.79 7.39 5.27
N ARG A 42 -15.91 8.09 5.02
CA ARG A 42 -16.10 9.50 5.42
C ARG A 42 -16.03 9.69 6.93
N SER A 43 -16.68 8.82 7.69
CA SER A 43 -16.62 8.86 9.16
C SER A 43 -15.22 8.62 9.69
N ALA A 44 -14.45 7.70 9.09
CA ALA A 44 -13.03 7.52 9.41
C ALA A 44 -12.21 8.79 9.12
N ALA A 45 -12.45 9.44 7.98
CA ALA A 45 -11.79 10.69 7.63
C ALA A 45 -12.11 11.82 8.63
N LEU A 46 -13.35 11.91 9.13
CA LEU A 46 -13.72 12.87 10.17
C LEU A 46 -12.98 12.63 11.49
N ALA A 47 -12.89 11.38 11.93
CA ALA A 47 -12.15 11.02 13.14
C ALA A 47 -10.64 11.31 12.99
N ILE A 48 -10.06 11.04 11.81
CA ILE A 48 -8.67 11.35 11.48
C ILE A 48 -8.43 12.86 11.51
N LYS A 49 -9.33 13.65 10.90
CA LYS A 49 -9.25 15.12 10.93
C LYS A 49 -9.29 15.68 12.35
N ALA A 50 -10.17 15.13 13.18
CA ALA A 50 -10.30 15.54 14.58
C ALA A 50 -9.08 15.22 15.42
N SER A 51 -8.43 14.06 15.18
CA SER A 51 -7.25 13.62 15.92
C SER A 51 -5.93 14.17 15.38
N GLY A 52 -5.90 14.67 14.15
CA GLY A 52 -4.66 15.08 13.48
C GLY A 52 -3.70 13.94 13.15
N THR A 53 -4.17 12.69 13.16
CA THR A 53 -3.33 11.50 13.01
C THR A 53 -2.96 11.27 11.55
N THR A 54 -1.68 11.06 11.25
CA THR A 54 -1.23 10.63 9.92
C THR A 54 -1.87 9.30 9.57
N THR A 55 -2.46 9.21 8.39
CA THR A 55 -3.18 8.01 7.95
C THR A 55 -3.07 7.79 6.44
N LEU A 56 -3.06 6.51 6.06
CA LEU A 56 -3.21 6.06 4.68
C LEU A 56 -4.60 5.44 4.51
N PHE A 57 -5.28 5.78 3.42
CA PHE A 57 -6.50 5.10 2.98
C PHE A 57 -6.11 4.23 1.79
N THR A 58 -6.18 2.92 1.94
CA THR A 58 -5.76 1.96 0.92
C THR A 58 -6.95 1.33 0.23
N ARG A 59 -6.77 0.87 -1.00
CA ARG A 59 -7.82 0.28 -1.84
C ARG A 59 -9.04 1.21 -2.00
N ALA A 60 -8.80 2.50 -2.08
CA ALA A 60 -9.86 3.50 -2.26
C ALA A 60 -10.36 3.50 -3.71
N GLY A 61 -11.65 3.23 -3.90
CA GLY A 61 -12.32 3.45 -5.18
C GLY A 61 -12.80 4.91 -5.31
N PRO A 62 -13.33 5.32 -6.49
CA PRO A 62 -13.74 6.70 -6.76
C PRO A 62 -14.72 7.28 -5.73
N ALA A 63 -15.68 6.49 -5.26
CA ALA A 63 -16.65 6.94 -4.24
C ALA A 63 -15.99 7.14 -2.87
N HIS A 64 -15.01 6.29 -2.50
CA HIS A 64 -14.23 6.45 -1.28
C HIS A 64 -13.35 7.71 -1.37
N THR A 65 -12.66 7.90 -2.49
CA THR A 65 -11.82 9.07 -2.76
C THR A 65 -12.62 10.37 -2.61
N LYS A 66 -13.81 10.44 -3.23
CA LYS A 66 -14.71 11.59 -3.10
C LYS A 66 -15.11 11.84 -1.63
N SER A 67 -15.40 10.77 -0.87
CA SER A 67 -15.78 10.86 0.54
C SER A 67 -14.63 11.36 1.40
N VAL A 68 -13.40 10.89 1.19
CA VAL A 68 -12.22 11.38 1.93
C VAL A 68 -11.95 12.85 1.59
N LEU A 69 -11.90 13.21 0.30
CA LEU A 69 -11.59 14.58 -0.13
C LEU A 69 -12.67 15.59 0.29
N SER A 70 -13.91 15.19 0.52
CA SER A 70 -14.94 16.06 1.08
C SER A 70 -14.66 16.51 2.52
N VAL A 71 -13.84 15.74 3.26
CA VAL A 71 -13.45 15.99 4.66
C VAL A 71 -12.03 16.52 4.77
N LEU A 72 -11.11 15.93 4.00
CA LEU A 72 -9.68 16.20 3.95
C LEU A 72 -9.32 16.64 2.51
N PRO A 73 -9.64 17.88 2.13
CA PRO A 73 -9.50 18.35 0.75
C PRO A 73 -8.04 18.42 0.28
N ASP A 74 -7.10 18.48 1.20
CA ASP A 74 -5.66 18.47 0.99
C ASP A 74 -5.05 17.07 0.95
N ALA A 75 -5.84 15.99 1.20
CA ALA A 75 -5.32 14.63 1.11
C ALA A 75 -4.80 14.33 -0.30
N ARG A 76 -3.59 13.76 -0.39
CA ARG A 76 -2.98 13.39 -1.66
C ARG A 76 -3.52 12.06 -2.15
N TYR A 77 -4.09 12.05 -3.35
CA TYR A 77 -4.57 10.83 -4.00
C TYR A 77 -3.60 10.36 -5.07
N ASP A 78 -3.29 9.08 -5.06
CA ASP A 78 -2.59 8.36 -6.13
C ASP A 78 -3.55 7.33 -6.72
N GLU A 79 -3.90 7.54 -8.00
CA GLU A 79 -4.89 6.73 -8.70
C GLU A 79 -4.39 5.31 -8.99
N ASP A 80 -3.13 5.18 -9.36
CA ASP A 80 -2.53 3.88 -9.69
C ASP A 80 -2.47 2.98 -8.47
N ALA A 81 -2.09 3.52 -7.31
CA ALA A 81 -2.08 2.81 -6.03
C ALA A 81 -3.48 2.68 -5.41
N ARG A 82 -4.48 3.42 -5.90
CA ARG A 82 -5.79 3.57 -5.25
C ARG A 82 -5.67 3.96 -3.78
N MET A 83 -4.80 4.91 -3.48
CA MET A 83 -4.41 5.27 -2.13
C MET A 83 -4.52 6.78 -1.90
N LEU A 84 -5.08 7.18 -0.74
CA LEU A 84 -4.94 8.54 -0.26
C LEU A 84 -4.03 8.57 0.96
N ALA A 85 -3.32 9.67 1.12
CA ALA A 85 -2.48 9.93 2.27
C ALA A 85 -2.82 11.29 2.88
N TRP A 86 -2.87 11.34 4.19
CA TRP A 86 -3.03 12.57 4.95
C TRP A 86 -2.14 12.56 6.19
N PRO A 87 -1.39 13.63 6.47
CA PRO A 87 -1.24 14.84 5.64
C PRO A 87 -0.62 14.55 4.28
N PRO A 88 -0.72 15.48 3.30
CA PRO A 88 -0.28 15.23 1.92
C PRO A 88 1.23 15.05 1.78
N GLU A 89 2.00 15.67 2.67
CA GLU A 89 3.46 15.59 2.64
C GLU A 89 3.96 14.39 3.45
N PRO A 90 4.73 13.49 2.84
CA PRO A 90 5.33 12.39 3.56
C PRO A 90 6.41 12.89 4.53
N PRO A 91 6.67 12.15 5.63
CA PRO A 91 7.77 12.48 6.52
C PRO A 91 9.12 12.37 5.82
N ALA A 92 10.11 13.13 6.29
CA ALA A 92 11.47 13.04 5.79
C ALA A 92 11.99 11.59 5.89
N PRO A 93 12.63 11.05 4.83
CA PRO A 93 13.07 9.67 4.81
C PRO A 93 14.19 9.43 5.84
N ARG A 94 14.12 8.29 6.52
CA ARG A 94 15.10 7.85 7.52
C ARG A 94 15.55 6.43 7.25
N GLY A 95 16.81 6.13 7.57
CA GLY A 95 17.38 4.79 7.43
C GLY A 95 17.68 4.39 5.99
N GLY A 96 17.78 3.09 5.74
CA GLY A 96 18.16 2.56 4.44
C GLY A 96 17.02 2.61 3.42
N ARG A 97 17.40 2.53 2.15
CA ARG A 97 16.50 2.55 1.00
C ARG A 97 15.71 1.25 0.86
N VAL A 98 14.43 1.35 0.57
CA VAL A 98 13.59 0.24 0.13
C VAL A 98 13.57 0.22 -1.41
N LEU A 99 13.75 -0.95 -2.02
CA LEU A 99 13.55 -1.13 -3.44
C LEU A 99 12.30 -2.00 -3.66
N VAL A 100 11.34 -1.46 -4.37
CA VAL A 100 10.15 -2.21 -4.80
C VAL A 100 10.37 -2.70 -6.22
N VAL A 101 10.16 -3.99 -6.46
CA VAL A 101 10.39 -4.65 -7.75
C VAL A 101 9.10 -5.28 -8.21
N ALA A 102 8.56 -4.88 -9.34
CA ALA A 102 7.35 -5.44 -9.94
C ALA A 102 7.68 -6.35 -11.14
N ALA A 103 7.10 -7.53 -11.18
CA ALA A 103 7.34 -8.50 -12.24
C ALA A 103 6.79 -8.03 -13.58
N GLY A 104 5.55 -7.58 -13.61
CA GLY A 104 4.87 -7.13 -14.83
C GLY A 104 4.17 -5.78 -14.65
N THR A 105 3.70 -5.21 -15.76
CA THR A 105 2.94 -3.95 -15.75
C THR A 105 1.60 -4.08 -15.02
N ALA A 106 1.00 -5.26 -15.01
CA ALA A 106 -0.23 -5.54 -14.28
C ALA A 106 -0.04 -5.54 -12.74
N ASP A 107 1.20 -5.70 -12.26
CA ASP A 107 1.53 -5.63 -10.84
C ASP A 107 1.79 -4.19 -10.36
N PHE A 108 1.79 -3.22 -11.29
CA PHE A 108 2.19 -1.84 -11.01
C PHE A 108 1.38 -1.19 -9.88
N GLY A 109 0.06 -1.34 -9.89
CA GLY A 109 -0.80 -0.75 -8.86
C GLY A 109 -0.45 -1.21 -7.44
N VAL A 110 -0.21 -2.52 -7.26
CA VAL A 110 0.20 -3.08 -5.97
C VAL A 110 1.63 -2.62 -5.60
N ALA A 111 2.54 -2.61 -6.56
CA ALA A 111 3.90 -2.13 -6.33
C ALA A 111 3.95 -0.64 -5.97
N ARG A 112 3.08 0.17 -6.60
CA ARG A 112 2.91 1.58 -6.28
C ARG A 112 2.33 1.80 -4.88
N GLU A 113 1.34 0.99 -4.47
CA GLU A 113 0.81 0.98 -3.09
C GLU A 113 1.91 0.67 -2.08
N VAL A 114 2.76 -0.33 -2.34
CA VAL A 114 3.92 -0.67 -1.49
C VAL A 114 4.91 0.49 -1.41
N GLN A 115 5.27 1.09 -2.56
CA GLN A 115 6.21 2.21 -2.60
C GLN A 115 5.71 3.39 -1.78
N LEU A 116 4.47 3.82 -2.00
CA LEU A 116 3.88 4.94 -1.28
C LEU A 116 3.73 4.65 0.21
N THR A 117 3.36 3.42 0.58
CA THR A 117 3.31 3.01 1.98
C THR A 117 4.68 3.17 2.63
N ALA A 118 5.76 2.71 2.00
CA ALA A 118 7.11 2.88 2.51
C ALA A 118 7.49 4.36 2.66
N VAL A 119 7.15 5.20 1.66
CA VAL A 119 7.42 6.65 1.68
C VAL A 119 6.68 7.32 2.84
N TYR A 120 5.40 7.04 3.03
CA TYR A 120 4.61 7.62 4.12
C TYR A 120 4.95 7.04 5.50
N LEU A 121 5.64 5.89 5.55
CA LEU A 121 6.28 5.37 6.76
C LEU A 121 7.71 5.91 6.97
N GLY A 122 8.11 6.94 6.23
CA GLY A 122 9.39 7.62 6.38
C GLY A 122 10.58 6.83 5.83
N ARG A 123 10.40 6.12 4.72
CA ARG A 123 11.49 5.43 4.01
C ARG A 123 11.70 6.02 2.62
N ALA A 124 12.97 6.13 2.21
CA ALA A 124 13.26 6.33 0.79
C ALA A 124 12.88 5.03 0.05
N ALA A 125 12.05 5.14 -0.98
CA ALA A 125 11.59 3.97 -1.73
C ALA A 125 11.63 4.22 -3.23
N ASP A 126 12.38 3.37 -3.94
CA ASP A 126 12.42 3.33 -5.40
C ASP A 126 11.53 2.22 -5.94
N LEU A 127 11.10 2.36 -7.18
CA LEU A 127 10.28 1.37 -7.87
C LEU A 127 10.93 0.98 -9.20
N VAL A 128 11.08 -0.31 -9.42
CA VAL A 128 11.53 -0.93 -10.69
C VAL A 128 10.39 -1.82 -11.18
N THR A 129 9.96 -1.62 -12.40
CA THR A 129 8.82 -2.32 -13.01
C THR A 129 9.24 -3.13 -14.23
N ASP A 130 8.41 -4.09 -14.60
CA ASP A 130 8.55 -4.92 -15.81
C ASP A 130 9.88 -5.69 -15.88
N VAL A 131 10.29 -6.30 -14.76
CA VAL A 131 11.51 -7.09 -14.64
C VAL A 131 11.24 -8.56 -14.29
N GLY A 132 10.12 -9.09 -14.77
CA GLY A 132 9.74 -10.48 -14.59
C GLY A 132 10.77 -11.49 -15.13
N ILE A 133 10.76 -12.71 -14.59
CA ILE A 133 11.75 -13.75 -14.90
C ILE A 133 11.77 -14.17 -16.38
N ALA A 134 10.66 -14.01 -17.10
CA ALA A 134 10.59 -14.27 -18.53
C ALA A 134 11.58 -13.42 -19.35
N GLY A 135 12.01 -12.28 -18.79
CA GLY A 135 13.04 -11.41 -19.36
C GLY A 135 14.21 -11.26 -18.39
N LEU A 136 14.88 -12.35 -18.02
CA LEU A 136 15.94 -12.39 -17.00
C LEU A 136 17.01 -11.29 -17.15
N HIS A 137 17.35 -10.94 -18.40
CA HIS A 137 18.31 -9.86 -18.68
C HIS A 137 17.88 -8.50 -18.10
N ARG A 138 16.57 -8.25 -17.96
CA ARG A 138 16.03 -6.99 -17.43
C ARG A 138 16.34 -6.83 -15.94
N ILE A 139 16.10 -7.87 -15.16
CA ILE A 139 16.41 -7.84 -13.71
C ILE A 139 17.93 -7.86 -13.47
N LEU A 140 18.69 -8.61 -14.26
CA LEU A 140 20.15 -8.64 -14.16
C LEU A 140 20.78 -7.29 -14.48
N ALA A 141 20.22 -6.51 -15.41
CA ALA A 141 20.65 -5.14 -15.70
C ALA A 141 20.43 -4.17 -14.51
N ARG A 142 19.67 -4.57 -13.48
CA ARG A 142 19.41 -3.78 -12.26
C ARG A 142 20.19 -4.29 -11.04
N LEU A 143 21.17 -5.16 -11.22
CA LEU A 143 21.87 -5.85 -10.14
C LEU A 143 22.51 -4.89 -9.12
N ASP A 144 23.12 -3.80 -9.57
CA ASP A 144 23.72 -2.80 -8.68
C ASP A 144 22.66 -2.09 -7.84
N GLN A 145 21.51 -1.78 -8.44
CA GLN A 145 20.38 -1.18 -7.73
C GLN A 145 19.81 -2.14 -6.70
N LEU A 146 19.65 -3.43 -7.04
CA LEU A 146 19.23 -4.48 -6.12
C LEU A 146 20.18 -4.59 -4.93
N ARG A 147 21.48 -4.64 -5.17
CA ARG A 147 22.52 -4.80 -4.14
C ARG A 147 22.68 -3.59 -3.23
N SER A 148 22.31 -2.39 -3.69
CA SER A 148 22.36 -1.16 -2.90
C SER A 148 21.18 -0.99 -1.95
N ALA A 149 20.11 -1.77 -2.10
CA ALA A 149 18.92 -1.69 -1.29
C ALA A 149 19.15 -2.27 0.11
N ARG A 150 18.51 -1.67 1.13
CA ARG A 150 18.49 -2.20 2.49
C ARG A 150 17.45 -3.30 2.68
N VAL A 151 16.32 -3.17 1.97
CA VAL A 151 15.22 -4.15 1.91
C VAL A 151 14.67 -4.12 0.49
N ILE A 152 14.30 -5.27 -0.03
CA ILE A 152 13.66 -5.39 -1.33
C ILE A 152 12.27 -5.97 -1.13
N VAL A 153 11.26 -5.33 -1.73
CA VAL A 153 9.89 -5.86 -1.78
C VAL A 153 9.59 -6.26 -3.22
N VAL A 154 9.36 -7.53 -3.45
CA VAL A 154 9.10 -8.08 -4.78
C VAL A 154 7.61 -8.36 -4.93
N VAL A 155 6.98 -7.67 -5.87
CA VAL A 155 5.56 -7.77 -6.21
C VAL A 155 5.44 -8.60 -7.47
N ALA A 156 4.87 -9.78 -7.36
CA ALA A 156 4.76 -10.73 -8.47
C ALA A 156 3.53 -11.63 -8.32
N GLY A 157 2.87 -11.89 -9.45
CA GLY A 157 1.85 -12.92 -9.57
C GLY A 157 2.42 -14.24 -10.09
N MET A 158 1.67 -14.94 -10.93
CA MET A 158 2.03 -16.21 -11.58
C MET A 158 2.55 -17.27 -10.58
N ASP A 159 3.71 -17.82 -10.85
CA ASP A 159 4.37 -18.87 -10.04
C ASP A 159 5.17 -18.34 -8.84
N GLY A 160 5.23 -17.01 -8.66
CA GLY A 160 5.96 -16.39 -7.57
C GLY A 160 7.50 -16.60 -7.62
N ALA A 161 8.06 -16.92 -8.77
CA ALA A 161 9.48 -17.27 -8.88
C ALA A 161 10.42 -16.06 -8.76
N LEU A 162 9.96 -14.85 -9.08
CA LEU A 162 10.79 -13.64 -9.04
C LEU A 162 11.37 -13.35 -7.64
N PRO A 163 10.62 -13.47 -6.51
CA PRO A 163 11.19 -13.30 -5.18
C PRO A 163 12.36 -14.24 -4.88
N GLY A 164 12.23 -15.52 -5.25
CA GLY A 164 13.29 -16.52 -5.07
C GLY A 164 14.54 -16.20 -5.90
N LEU A 165 14.36 -15.75 -7.14
CA LEU A 165 15.46 -15.29 -7.99
C LEU A 165 16.18 -14.09 -7.36
N VAL A 166 15.44 -13.07 -6.95
CA VAL A 166 16.00 -11.86 -6.33
C VAL A 166 16.75 -12.21 -5.05
N ALA A 167 16.18 -13.06 -4.20
CA ALA A 167 16.84 -13.49 -2.97
C ALA A 167 18.20 -14.19 -3.22
N GLY A 168 18.33 -14.90 -4.33
CA GLY A 168 19.62 -15.52 -4.73
C GLY A 168 20.67 -14.52 -5.24
N LEU A 169 20.31 -13.28 -5.55
CA LEU A 169 21.19 -12.26 -6.14
C LEU A 169 21.68 -11.22 -5.13
N VAL A 170 21.09 -11.16 -3.93
CA VAL A 170 21.32 -10.08 -2.96
C VAL A 170 21.51 -10.61 -1.54
N SER A 171 22.13 -9.80 -0.67
CA SER A 171 22.22 -10.04 0.77
C SER A 171 21.13 -9.34 1.59
N ALA A 172 20.39 -8.42 0.96
CA ALA A 172 19.29 -7.70 1.61
C ALA A 172 18.10 -8.64 1.86
N PRO A 173 17.31 -8.46 2.94
CA PRO A 173 16.05 -9.16 3.12
C PRO A 173 15.09 -8.91 1.94
N VAL A 174 14.44 -9.97 1.47
CA VAL A 174 13.45 -9.93 0.39
C VAL A 174 12.09 -10.27 0.95
N ILE A 175 11.12 -9.37 0.73
CA ILE A 175 9.72 -9.56 1.10
C ILE A 175 8.94 -9.84 -0.18
N ALA A 176 8.27 -10.98 -0.25
CA ALA A 176 7.41 -11.32 -1.38
C ALA A 176 5.98 -10.79 -1.14
N VAL A 177 5.42 -10.11 -2.13
CA VAL A 177 4.02 -9.68 -2.17
C VAL A 177 3.35 -10.34 -3.37
N PRO A 178 2.59 -11.41 -3.16
CA PRO A 178 1.89 -12.08 -4.24
C PRO A 178 0.72 -11.23 -4.74
N THR A 179 0.54 -11.18 -6.06
CA THR A 179 -0.62 -10.54 -6.69
C THR A 179 -1.55 -11.59 -7.26
N SER A 180 -2.83 -11.20 -7.43
CA SER A 180 -3.85 -12.04 -8.07
C SER A 180 -3.79 -12.02 -9.61
N VAL A 181 -2.79 -11.34 -10.18
CA VAL A 181 -2.63 -11.18 -11.62
C VAL A 181 -1.74 -12.27 -12.18
N GLY A 182 -2.22 -12.96 -13.22
CA GLY A 182 -1.48 -14.03 -13.89
C GLY A 182 -2.18 -15.39 -13.80
N TYR A 183 -1.56 -16.43 -14.33
CA TYR A 183 -2.00 -17.82 -14.30
C TYR A 183 -0.79 -18.71 -13.96
N GLY A 184 -1.06 -19.88 -13.40
CA GLY A 184 -0.03 -20.83 -12.98
C GLY A 184 -0.52 -21.69 -11.81
N ALA A 185 0.29 -22.60 -11.35
CA ALA A 185 -0.05 -23.57 -10.30
C ALA A 185 -0.38 -22.93 -8.93
N ALA A 186 0.00 -21.66 -8.72
CA ALA A 186 -0.16 -20.98 -7.43
C ALA A 186 -1.57 -20.41 -7.17
N PHE A 187 -2.49 -20.41 -8.15
CA PHE A 187 -3.80 -19.77 -8.03
C PHE A 187 -4.81 -20.51 -7.13
N GLY A 188 -4.62 -21.78 -6.88
CA GLY A 188 -5.47 -22.58 -5.99
C GLY A 188 -4.94 -22.76 -4.57
N ASP A 189 -3.69 -22.47 -4.33
CA ASP A 189 -3.03 -22.72 -3.04
C ASP A 189 -2.56 -21.42 -2.37
N ARG A 190 -3.47 -20.80 -1.63
CA ARG A 190 -3.13 -19.66 -0.75
C ARG A 190 -2.39 -20.07 0.53
N LYS A 191 -1.97 -21.32 0.64
CA LYS A 191 -1.39 -21.90 1.86
C LYS A 191 0.14 -21.94 1.86
N SER A 192 0.80 -21.59 0.78
CA SER A 192 2.27 -21.67 0.67
C SER A 192 2.97 -20.31 0.79
N VAL A 193 2.40 -19.36 1.54
CA VAL A 193 3.14 -18.17 1.96
C VAL A 193 3.62 -18.41 3.39
N VAL A 194 4.81 -18.93 3.52
CA VAL A 194 5.58 -18.94 4.77
C VAL A 194 6.47 -17.71 4.81
#